data_edcc5dcc782324c26e03102a12721ca5
#
_entry.id   edcc5dcc782324c26e03102a12721ca5
#
_cell.length_a   1.000
_cell.length_b   1.000
_cell.length_c   1.000
_cell.angle_alpha   90.00
_cell.angle_beta   90.00
_cell.angle_gamma   90.00
#
_symmetry.space_group_name_H-M   'P 1'
#
loop_
_entity.id
_entity.type
_entity.pdbx_description
1 polymer ?
#
loop_
_entity_poly.entity_id
_entity_poly.type
_entity_poly.pdbx_seq_one_letter_code
_entity_poly.pdbx_strand_id
1 'polypeptide(L)'
;MTAVGRPVVGSSVARMLELFDVGVDGDHRYVGTSDGGNRRVVDGSQLVAQAVVAASKELPQYRVRSIQAIFTRAVDDERSHRLDIDVTHRGRTFAGAVVTVLQGDRRCASLTVLLDTPADDVIRHASALPTVGSPVDAIPFDMPMDGRELRLVGTSDPNDPDEVGPPVLNAWLRYQPVPSRDDLARALIAHFTGHLSISTTMRPHRGVGTALAHKGLSTAVMSISLTFHDPVTWDGWLLYHHESTQVGGGMSYVRGQVFTEEGILLASFSQEGMIRAFGDAPAPAGIQPTAIL
;
A
#
# COMPACT_ATOMS: atom_id res chain seq x y z
N MET A 1 -2.91 1.07 36.95
CA MET A 1 -3.46 2.21 36.21
C MET A 1 -3.55 1.81 34.76
N THR A 2 -4.72 1.43 34.31
CA THR A 2 -5.03 1.03 32.93
C THR A 2 -4.94 2.27 32.05
N ALA A 3 -4.04 2.27 31.06
CA ALA A 3 -3.98 3.31 30.06
C ALA A 3 -5.31 3.30 29.29
N VAL A 4 -6.11 4.33 29.50
CA VAL A 4 -7.32 4.58 28.72
C VAL A 4 -6.83 4.90 27.30
N GLY A 5 -7.02 3.96 26.38
CA GLY A 5 -6.75 4.17 24.96
C GLY A 5 -7.52 5.41 24.50
N ARG A 6 -6.82 6.30 23.82
CA ARG A 6 -7.44 7.44 23.12
C ARG A 6 -8.53 6.86 22.22
N PRO A 7 -9.78 7.39 22.23
CA PRO A 7 -10.77 6.93 21.29
C PRO A 7 -10.20 7.12 19.89
N VAL A 8 -10.09 6.05 19.12
CA VAL A 8 -9.81 6.11 17.67
C VAL A 8 -10.97 6.91 17.10
N VAL A 9 -10.75 8.17 16.79
CA VAL A 9 -11.72 8.97 16.02
C VAL A 9 -11.91 8.18 14.74
N GLY A 10 -13.13 7.67 14.52
CA GLY A 10 -13.42 6.63 13.55
C GLY A 10 -12.72 6.87 12.22
N SER A 11 -11.77 6.01 11.88
CA SER A 11 -11.16 6.04 10.55
C SER A 11 -12.24 5.70 9.54
N SER A 12 -12.40 6.52 8.52
CA SER A 12 -13.37 6.30 7.44
C SER A 12 -12.71 6.49 6.08
N VAL A 13 -13.29 5.88 5.06
CA VAL A 13 -12.85 6.09 3.66
C VAL A 13 -12.92 7.57 3.31
N ALA A 14 -13.97 8.28 3.73
CA ALA A 14 -14.08 9.73 3.51
C ALA A 14 -12.91 10.49 4.14
N ARG A 15 -12.59 10.21 5.40
CA ARG A 15 -11.45 10.83 6.09
C ARG A 15 -10.11 10.49 5.42
N MET A 16 -9.95 9.26 4.96
CA MET A 16 -8.75 8.83 4.25
C MET A 16 -8.58 9.58 2.93
N LEU A 17 -9.66 9.80 2.17
CA LEU A 17 -9.63 10.59 0.95
C LEU A 17 -9.26 12.06 1.22
N GLU A 18 -9.73 12.65 2.32
CA GLU A 18 -9.29 13.98 2.76
C GLU A 18 -7.79 14.04 3.06
N LEU A 19 -7.23 12.99 3.71
CA LEU A 19 -5.80 12.92 4.00
C LEU A 19 -4.95 12.76 2.72
N PHE A 20 -5.48 12.12 1.68
CA PHE A 20 -4.79 12.00 0.40
C PHE A 20 -4.82 13.29 -0.41
N ASP A 21 -5.84 14.11 -0.22
CA ASP A 21 -6.05 15.35 -0.97
C ASP A 21 -5.17 16.50 -0.45
N VAL A 22 -3.84 16.32 -0.59
CA VAL A 22 -2.82 17.26 -0.11
C VAL A 22 -3.05 18.70 -0.59
N GLY A 23 -2.82 19.66 0.30
CA GLY A 23 -2.95 21.10 0.01
C GLY A 23 -1.75 21.65 -0.77
N VAL A 24 -1.98 22.69 -1.58
CA VAL A 24 -0.89 23.44 -2.24
C VAL A 24 -0.22 24.35 -1.19
N ASP A 25 1.11 24.37 -1.14
CA ASP A 25 1.93 25.15 -0.21
C ASP A 25 3.03 25.94 -0.96
N GLY A 26 2.74 26.48 -2.12
CA GLY A 26 3.64 27.24 -2.98
C GLY A 26 3.97 26.53 -4.28
N ASP A 27 4.92 27.06 -5.04
CA ASP A 27 5.31 26.53 -6.33
C ASP A 27 5.97 25.14 -6.16
N HIS A 28 5.39 24.14 -6.83
CA HIS A 28 5.86 22.75 -6.80
C HIS A 28 5.89 22.12 -5.39
N ARG A 29 5.12 22.69 -4.45
CA ARG A 29 5.07 22.23 -3.06
C ARG A 29 3.66 21.91 -2.62
N TYR A 30 3.56 20.83 -1.88
CA TYR A 30 2.30 20.37 -1.30
C TYR A 30 2.50 20.03 0.17
N VAL A 31 1.49 20.24 0.97
CA VAL A 31 1.47 19.88 2.39
C VAL A 31 0.44 18.80 2.64
N GLY A 32 0.86 17.76 3.34
CA GLY A 32 0.02 16.67 3.79
C GLY A 32 -0.02 16.57 5.30
N THR A 33 -1.14 16.08 5.79
CA THR A 33 -1.28 15.56 7.15
C THR A 33 -1.46 14.06 7.08
N SER A 34 -1.25 13.36 8.17
CA SER A 34 -1.29 11.91 8.19
C SER A 34 -2.00 11.39 9.42
N ASP A 35 -2.40 10.14 9.33
CA ASP A 35 -2.88 9.36 10.46
C ASP A 35 -1.99 8.12 10.60
N GLY A 36 -1.26 8.02 11.68
CA GLY A 36 -0.39 6.88 12.03
C GLY A 36 -1.10 5.84 12.89
N GLY A 37 -2.37 6.10 13.22
CA GLY A 37 -3.14 5.26 14.14
C GLY A 37 -2.46 5.17 15.51
N ASN A 38 -2.42 3.97 16.08
CA ASN A 38 -1.81 3.76 17.40
C ASN A 38 -0.27 3.71 17.39
N ARG A 39 0.39 3.73 16.20
CA ARG A 39 1.83 3.54 16.06
C ARG A 39 2.61 4.84 16.00
N ARG A 40 1.97 5.98 15.82
CA ARG A 40 2.58 7.29 15.60
C ARG A 40 3.54 7.34 14.40
N VAL A 41 3.42 6.39 13.51
CA VAL A 41 4.23 6.28 12.29
C VAL A 41 3.29 6.13 11.12
N VAL A 42 3.46 6.97 10.13
CA VAL A 42 2.68 6.96 8.90
C VAL A 42 3.06 5.77 8.03
N ASP A 43 2.07 5.03 7.56
CA ASP A 43 2.31 3.96 6.60
C ASP A 43 2.87 4.52 5.28
N GLY A 44 3.91 3.89 4.74
CA GLY A 44 4.54 4.34 3.50
C GLY A 44 3.57 4.45 2.33
N SER A 45 2.58 3.57 2.28
CA SER A 45 1.53 3.59 1.25
C SER A 45 0.61 4.83 1.32
N GLN A 46 0.43 5.44 2.50
CA GLN A 46 -0.26 6.72 2.62
C GLN A 46 0.56 7.84 1.95
N LEU A 47 1.88 7.83 2.10
CA LEU A 47 2.77 8.78 1.41
C LEU A 47 2.75 8.57 -0.11
N VAL A 48 2.66 7.31 -0.58
CA VAL A 48 2.49 7.01 -2.01
C VAL A 48 1.16 7.56 -2.52
N ALA A 49 0.06 7.35 -1.80
CA ALA A 49 -1.26 7.86 -2.16
C ALA A 49 -1.26 9.40 -2.26
N GLN A 50 -0.66 10.08 -1.30
CA GLN A 50 -0.51 11.55 -1.31
C GLN A 50 0.39 12.03 -2.46
N ALA A 51 1.46 11.31 -2.78
CA ALA A 51 2.33 11.65 -3.91
C ALA A 51 1.63 11.46 -5.26
N VAL A 52 0.75 10.47 -5.40
CA VAL A 52 -0.12 10.32 -6.58
C VAL A 52 -1.00 11.55 -6.76
N VAL A 53 -1.66 12.01 -5.70
CA VAL A 53 -2.51 13.21 -5.77
C VAL A 53 -1.69 14.47 -6.02
N ALA A 54 -0.56 14.65 -5.36
CA ALA A 54 0.33 15.80 -5.57
C ALA A 54 0.84 15.88 -7.02
N ALA A 55 1.31 14.75 -7.59
CA ALA A 55 1.77 14.69 -8.99
C ALA A 55 0.64 14.97 -9.99
N SER A 56 -0.59 14.49 -9.70
CA SER A 56 -1.76 14.76 -10.53
C SER A 56 -2.18 16.23 -10.49
N LYS A 57 -2.07 16.88 -9.33
CA LYS A 57 -2.33 18.34 -9.20
C LYS A 57 -1.26 19.17 -9.90
N GLU A 58 0.00 18.75 -9.84
CA GLU A 58 1.12 19.42 -10.49
C GLU A 58 1.05 19.33 -12.02
N LEU A 59 0.58 18.21 -12.53
CA LEU A 59 0.55 17.87 -13.95
C LEU A 59 -0.87 17.45 -14.41
N PRO A 60 -1.89 18.36 -14.29
CA PRO A 60 -3.31 17.99 -14.44
C PRO A 60 -3.73 17.53 -15.83
N GLN A 61 -2.90 17.73 -16.84
CA GLN A 61 -3.14 17.21 -18.21
C GLN A 61 -2.74 15.77 -18.40
N TYR A 62 -2.09 15.15 -17.41
CA TYR A 62 -1.67 13.75 -17.43
C TYR A 62 -2.34 12.99 -16.28
N ARG A 63 -2.32 11.67 -16.38
CA ARG A 63 -2.67 10.74 -15.30
C ARG A 63 -1.41 10.02 -14.81
N VAL A 64 -1.36 9.70 -13.54
CA VAL A 64 -0.24 8.91 -13.00
C VAL A 64 -0.30 7.49 -13.57
N ARG A 65 0.77 7.11 -14.31
CA ARG A 65 0.93 5.76 -14.87
C ARG A 65 1.64 4.83 -13.91
N SER A 66 2.75 5.26 -13.33
CA SER A 66 3.46 4.47 -12.33
C SER A 66 4.17 5.34 -11.31
N ILE A 67 4.42 4.76 -10.16
CA ILE A 67 5.14 5.39 -9.05
C ILE A 67 6.04 4.37 -8.37
N GLN A 68 7.27 4.77 -8.05
CA GLN A 68 8.25 3.96 -7.35
C GLN A 68 8.75 4.74 -6.14
N ALA A 69 8.56 4.19 -4.95
CA ALA A 69 8.87 4.82 -3.68
C ALA A 69 9.96 4.06 -2.93
N ILE A 70 10.91 4.80 -2.34
CA ILE A 70 11.87 4.29 -1.36
C ILE A 70 11.67 5.09 -0.08
N PHE A 71 11.47 4.36 1.03
CA PHE A 71 11.28 4.96 2.36
C PHE A 71 12.60 4.89 3.14
N THR A 72 13.08 6.05 3.56
CA THR A 72 14.38 6.17 4.25
C THR A 72 14.22 6.48 5.73
N ARG A 73 13.10 7.08 6.12
CA ARG A 73 12.77 7.42 7.50
C ARG A 73 11.27 7.41 7.73
N ALA A 74 10.88 7.05 8.95
CA ALA A 74 9.49 7.18 9.39
C ALA A 74 9.04 8.64 9.41
N VAL A 75 7.80 8.88 9.00
CA VAL A 75 7.08 10.14 9.17
C VAL A 75 6.26 10.04 10.45
N ASP A 76 6.36 11.05 11.30
CA ASP A 76 5.59 11.23 12.52
C ASP A 76 4.20 11.79 12.17
N ASP A 77 3.13 11.16 12.64
CA ASP A 77 1.76 11.53 12.33
C ASP A 77 1.27 12.78 13.07
N GLU A 78 1.94 13.19 14.15
CA GLU A 78 1.60 14.40 14.90
C GLU A 78 2.02 15.70 14.17
N ARG A 79 2.79 15.59 13.09
CA ARG A 79 3.36 16.72 12.35
C ARG A 79 3.02 16.61 10.87
N SER A 80 2.72 17.75 10.26
CA SER A 80 2.61 17.83 8.80
C SER A 80 3.93 17.49 8.12
N HIS A 81 3.84 17.04 6.90
CA HIS A 81 4.99 16.80 6.02
C HIS A 81 4.76 17.51 4.68
N ARG A 82 5.85 17.77 3.99
CA ARG A 82 5.86 18.46 2.71
C ARG A 82 6.22 17.46 1.61
N LEU A 83 5.58 17.64 0.46
CA LEU A 83 5.91 16.95 -0.77
C LEU A 83 6.44 18.00 -1.75
N ASP A 84 7.73 17.97 -2.04
CA ASP A 84 8.38 18.82 -3.05
C ASP A 84 8.40 18.05 -4.36
N ILE A 85 7.97 18.68 -5.46
CA ILE A 85 7.91 18.05 -6.78
C ILE A 85 8.91 18.69 -7.71
N ASP A 86 9.80 17.87 -8.27
CA ASP A 86 10.68 18.24 -9.37
C ASP A 86 10.16 17.60 -10.66
N VAL A 87 9.65 18.41 -11.58
CA VAL A 87 9.20 17.95 -12.90
C VAL A 87 10.41 17.78 -13.79
N THR A 88 10.88 16.55 -13.94
CA THR A 88 12.09 16.21 -14.70
C THR A 88 11.89 16.23 -16.21
N HIS A 89 10.65 16.01 -16.65
CA HIS A 89 10.27 16.06 -18.06
C HIS A 89 8.79 16.39 -18.25
N ARG A 90 8.47 17.20 -19.27
CA ARG A 90 7.10 17.50 -19.69
C ARG A 90 7.04 17.44 -21.23
N GLY A 91 6.59 16.30 -21.77
CA GLY A 91 6.42 16.08 -23.21
C GLY A 91 4.93 16.15 -23.62
N ARG A 92 4.64 15.82 -24.87
CA ARG A 92 3.26 15.82 -25.37
C ARG A 92 2.43 14.66 -24.81
N THR A 93 3.02 13.50 -24.62
CA THR A 93 2.34 12.25 -24.24
C THR A 93 2.78 11.71 -22.88
N PHE A 94 3.97 12.06 -22.44
CA PHE A 94 4.54 11.60 -21.18
C PHE A 94 5.14 12.76 -20.39
N ALA A 95 5.06 12.64 -19.07
CA ALA A 95 5.77 13.49 -18.14
C ALA A 95 6.44 12.62 -17.06
N GLY A 96 7.51 13.15 -16.50
CA GLY A 96 8.22 12.54 -15.37
C GLY A 96 8.39 13.53 -14.23
N ALA A 97 8.26 13.06 -13.02
CA ALA A 97 8.47 13.87 -11.83
C ALA A 97 9.16 13.05 -10.73
N VAL A 98 9.88 13.76 -9.86
CA VAL A 98 10.40 13.24 -8.59
C VAL A 98 9.68 13.94 -7.46
N VAL A 99 9.08 13.17 -6.57
CA VAL A 99 8.44 13.67 -5.35
C VAL A 99 9.35 13.35 -4.18
N THR A 100 9.72 14.37 -3.40
CA THR A 100 10.48 14.23 -2.16
C THR A 100 9.56 14.51 -0.98
N VAL A 101 9.40 13.55 -0.09
CA VAL A 101 8.65 13.73 1.17
C VAL A 101 9.62 14.18 2.25
N LEU A 102 9.33 15.34 2.85
CA LEU A 102 10.14 15.95 3.91
C LEU A 102 9.30 16.20 5.16
N GLN A 103 9.87 15.96 6.32
CA GLN A 103 9.31 16.40 7.59
C GLN A 103 10.35 17.26 8.34
N GLY A 104 10.10 18.57 8.41
CA GLY A 104 11.14 19.55 8.64
C GLY A 104 12.19 19.48 7.52
N ASP A 105 13.46 19.42 7.88
CA ASP A 105 14.59 19.29 6.92
C ASP A 105 14.95 17.82 6.60
N ARG A 106 14.21 16.86 7.17
CA ARG A 106 14.52 15.43 7.03
C ARG A 106 13.80 14.85 5.83
N ARG A 107 14.55 14.30 4.87
CA ARG A 107 13.98 13.49 3.79
C ARG A 107 13.51 12.15 4.36
N CYS A 108 12.23 11.84 4.17
CA CYS A 108 11.59 10.62 4.64
C CYS A 108 11.35 9.61 3.53
N ALA A 109 11.00 10.09 2.33
CA ALA A 109 10.85 9.25 1.16
C ALA A 109 11.25 9.99 -0.11
N SER A 110 11.62 9.21 -1.15
CA SER A 110 11.83 9.69 -2.51
C SER A 110 11.01 8.81 -3.46
N LEU A 111 10.26 9.45 -4.37
CA LEU A 111 9.38 8.76 -5.29
C LEU A 111 9.61 9.26 -6.70
N THR A 112 9.73 8.36 -7.66
CA THR A 112 9.74 8.68 -9.10
C THR A 112 8.36 8.38 -9.68
N VAL A 113 7.83 9.30 -10.48
CA VAL A 113 6.48 9.22 -11.04
C VAL A 113 6.55 9.36 -12.55
N LEU A 114 6.00 8.38 -13.26
CA LEU A 114 5.70 8.47 -14.67
C LEU A 114 4.23 8.82 -14.85
N LEU A 115 3.97 9.81 -15.69
CA LEU A 115 2.61 10.22 -16.07
C LEU A 115 2.46 10.13 -17.57
N ASP A 116 1.22 9.83 -18.03
CA ASP A 116 0.89 9.76 -19.44
C ASP A 116 -0.45 10.42 -19.78
N THR A 117 -0.69 10.64 -21.06
CA THR A 117 -2.01 10.92 -21.61
C THR A 117 -2.64 9.63 -22.11
N PRO A 118 -3.99 9.50 -22.10
CA PRO A 118 -4.68 8.37 -22.72
C PRO A 118 -4.26 8.17 -24.18
N ALA A 119 -4.16 6.92 -24.60
CA ALA A 119 -3.90 6.53 -25.98
C ALA A 119 -4.77 5.33 -26.35
N ASP A 120 -5.06 5.20 -27.65
CA ASP A 120 -5.77 4.03 -28.18
C ASP A 120 -4.87 2.79 -28.18
N ASP A 121 -5.47 1.62 -27.92
CA ASP A 121 -4.77 0.34 -27.94
C ASP A 121 -4.46 -0.10 -29.37
N VAL A 122 -3.20 -0.38 -29.66
CA VAL A 122 -2.77 -1.07 -30.90
C VAL A 122 -2.77 -2.59 -30.66
N ILE A 123 -2.42 -3.01 -29.46
CA ILE A 123 -2.45 -4.40 -28.99
C ILE A 123 -2.92 -4.40 -27.55
N ARG A 124 -3.61 -5.47 -27.12
CA ARG A 124 -4.10 -5.59 -25.73
C ARG A 124 -3.98 -7.02 -25.20
N HIS A 125 -3.47 -7.18 -24.02
CA HIS A 125 -3.58 -8.37 -23.18
C HIS A 125 -3.39 -7.99 -21.73
N ALA A 126 -3.90 -8.81 -20.79
CA ALA A 126 -3.70 -8.66 -19.36
C ALA A 126 -3.61 -10.04 -18.70
N SER A 127 -3.05 -10.09 -17.50
CA SER A 127 -3.15 -11.29 -16.65
C SER A 127 -4.62 -11.60 -16.36
N ALA A 128 -4.95 -12.87 -16.30
CA ALA A 128 -6.28 -13.30 -15.91
C ALA A 128 -6.46 -13.15 -14.38
N LEU A 129 -7.72 -12.91 -13.97
CA LEU A 129 -8.10 -12.97 -12.56
C LEU A 129 -7.73 -14.34 -11.97
N PRO A 130 -7.04 -14.42 -10.83
CA PRO A 130 -6.80 -15.67 -10.14
C PRO A 130 -8.11 -16.40 -9.80
N THR A 131 -8.09 -17.72 -9.87
CA THR A 131 -9.25 -18.54 -9.46
C THR A 131 -9.34 -18.55 -7.94
N VAL A 132 -10.12 -17.62 -7.38
CA VAL A 132 -10.23 -17.43 -5.93
C VAL A 132 -11.71 -17.42 -5.55
N GLY A 133 -12.56 -17.93 -5.29
CA GLY A 133 -13.96 -17.77 -4.91
C GLY A 133 -14.46 -16.31 -4.92
N SER A 134 -15.74 -16.16 -4.79
CA SER A 134 -16.39 -14.85 -4.81
C SER A 134 -16.17 -14.09 -3.47
N PRO A 135 -16.39 -12.78 -3.45
CA PRO A 135 -16.32 -12.01 -2.19
C PRO A 135 -17.31 -12.52 -1.13
N VAL A 136 -18.43 -13.10 -1.55
CA VAL A 136 -19.46 -13.62 -0.62
C VAL A 136 -18.96 -14.83 0.15
N ASP A 137 -18.12 -15.66 -0.48
CA ASP A 137 -17.57 -16.88 0.12
C ASP A 137 -16.31 -16.59 0.96
N ALA A 138 -15.76 -15.40 0.85
CA ALA A 138 -14.54 -15.00 1.57
C ALA A 138 -14.86 -14.62 3.03
N ILE A 139 -13.87 -14.82 3.91
CA ILE A 139 -14.01 -14.65 5.35
C ILE A 139 -13.83 -13.17 5.70
N PRO A 140 -14.79 -12.51 6.38
CA PRO A 140 -14.62 -11.15 6.87
C PRO A 140 -13.37 -11.03 7.76
N PHE A 141 -12.56 -10.01 7.53
CA PHE A 141 -11.37 -9.74 8.31
C PHE A 141 -11.49 -8.41 9.04
N ASP A 142 -11.25 -8.46 10.35
CA ASP A 142 -11.39 -7.28 11.23
C ASP A 142 -10.21 -6.31 11.07
N MET A 143 -10.40 -5.38 10.16
CA MET A 143 -9.52 -4.23 9.95
C MET A 143 -10.42 -2.99 9.83
N PRO A 144 -11.00 -2.54 10.95
CA PRO A 144 -12.17 -1.65 10.94
C PRO A 144 -11.86 -0.28 10.34
N MET A 145 -12.70 0.13 9.40
CA MET A 145 -12.74 1.46 8.81
C MET A 145 -14.14 1.68 8.25
N ASP A 146 -14.79 2.75 8.63
CA ASP A 146 -16.11 3.07 8.11
C ASP A 146 -16.07 3.27 6.58
N GLY A 147 -16.99 2.61 5.87
CA GLY A 147 -17.01 2.60 4.40
C GLY A 147 -16.01 1.63 3.75
N ARG A 148 -15.32 0.77 4.50
CA ARG A 148 -14.47 -0.29 3.96
C ARG A 148 -14.92 -1.66 4.44
N GLU A 149 -15.08 -2.60 3.51
CA GLU A 149 -15.17 -4.02 3.82
C GLU A 149 -13.92 -4.74 3.32
N LEU A 150 -13.39 -5.66 4.14
CA LEU A 150 -12.25 -6.50 3.81
C LEU A 150 -12.58 -7.96 4.12
N ARG A 151 -12.31 -8.84 3.17
CA ARG A 151 -12.52 -10.28 3.31
C ARG A 151 -11.30 -11.04 2.78
N LEU A 152 -10.89 -12.07 3.48
CA LEU A 152 -9.74 -12.89 3.11
C LEU A 152 -10.19 -14.22 2.50
N VAL A 153 -9.43 -14.68 1.51
CA VAL A 153 -9.69 -15.95 0.83
C VAL A 153 -8.80 -17.04 1.42
N GLY A 154 -9.40 -18.11 1.91
CA GLY A 154 -8.70 -19.31 2.38
C GLY A 154 -7.86 -19.11 3.64
N THR A 155 -8.12 -18.07 4.41
CA THR A 155 -7.53 -17.83 5.73
C THR A 155 -8.48 -16.99 6.58
N SER A 156 -8.52 -17.24 7.88
CA SER A 156 -9.36 -16.50 8.81
C SER A 156 -8.59 -15.39 9.52
N ASP A 157 -7.32 -15.64 9.86
CA ASP A 157 -6.49 -14.68 10.59
C ASP A 157 -5.01 -14.78 10.21
N PRO A 158 -4.48 -13.89 9.36
CA PRO A 158 -3.05 -13.84 9.04
C PRO A 158 -2.18 -13.39 10.21
N ASN A 159 -2.78 -12.99 11.35
CA ASN A 159 -2.04 -12.69 12.57
C ASN A 159 -1.77 -13.94 13.42
N ASP A 160 -2.56 -15.00 13.22
CA ASP A 160 -2.37 -16.26 13.95
C ASP A 160 -1.07 -16.94 13.51
N PRO A 161 -0.08 -17.09 14.41
CA PRO A 161 1.19 -17.73 14.07
C PRO A 161 1.06 -19.24 13.83
N ASP A 162 -0.03 -19.86 14.19
CA ASP A 162 -0.31 -21.28 13.97
C ASP A 162 -1.07 -21.57 12.67
N GLU A 163 -1.70 -20.55 12.07
CA GLU A 163 -2.35 -20.66 10.78
C GLU A 163 -1.32 -20.55 9.64
N VAL A 164 -0.88 -21.71 9.14
CA VAL A 164 0.13 -21.84 8.08
C VAL A 164 -0.53 -22.06 6.72
N GLY A 165 -0.08 -21.36 5.69
CA GLY A 165 -0.56 -21.51 4.32
C GLY A 165 0.50 -21.17 3.28
N PRO A 166 0.18 -21.22 1.98
CA PRO A 166 1.12 -20.83 0.93
C PRO A 166 1.51 -19.36 1.02
N PRO A 167 2.65 -18.93 0.43
CA PRO A 167 3.07 -17.53 0.40
C PRO A 167 2.21 -16.68 -0.57
N VAL A 168 0.92 -16.87 -0.52
CA VAL A 168 -0.09 -16.19 -1.33
C VAL A 168 -1.23 -15.74 -0.43
N LEU A 169 -1.67 -14.52 -0.58
CA LEU A 169 -2.81 -13.98 0.14
C LEU A 169 -3.70 -13.22 -0.83
N ASN A 170 -4.96 -13.58 -0.85
CA ASN A 170 -5.99 -12.93 -1.64
C ASN A 170 -6.97 -12.21 -0.72
N ALA A 171 -7.22 -10.95 -1.01
CA ALA A 171 -8.11 -10.12 -0.23
C ALA A 171 -9.12 -9.40 -1.13
N TRP A 172 -10.40 -9.62 -0.88
CA TRP A 172 -11.48 -8.84 -1.46
C TRP A 172 -11.70 -7.58 -0.63
N LEU A 173 -11.71 -6.44 -1.29
CA LEU A 173 -11.83 -5.13 -0.68
C LEU A 173 -12.93 -4.32 -1.37
N ARG A 174 -13.82 -3.71 -0.59
CA ARG A 174 -14.85 -2.81 -1.08
C ARG A 174 -14.77 -1.48 -0.36
N TYR A 175 -14.84 -0.39 -1.12
CA TYR A 175 -14.84 0.97 -0.60
C TYR A 175 -16.15 1.68 -0.89
N GLN A 176 -16.63 2.45 0.08
CA GLN A 176 -17.78 3.34 -0.03
C GLN A 176 -17.51 4.65 0.75
N PRO A 177 -17.58 5.83 0.09
CA PRO A 177 -17.84 6.01 -1.35
C PRO A 177 -16.64 5.64 -2.22
N VAL A 178 -16.91 5.31 -3.49
CA VAL A 178 -15.89 5.26 -4.54
C VAL A 178 -15.66 6.70 -5.02
N PRO A 179 -14.43 7.21 -5.03
CA PRO A 179 -14.18 8.58 -5.44
C PRO A 179 -14.38 8.76 -6.95
N SER A 180 -14.99 9.90 -7.35
CA SER A 180 -15.17 10.26 -8.76
C SER A 180 -13.93 10.88 -9.40
N ARG A 181 -12.98 11.39 -8.60
CA ARG A 181 -11.71 11.94 -9.08
C ARG A 181 -10.72 10.79 -9.33
N ASP A 182 -10.12 10.75 -10.53
CA ASP A 182 -9.16 9.70 -10.94
C ASP A 182 -7.93 9.63 -10.01
N ASP A 183 -7.40 10.77 -9.61
CA ASP A 183 -6.25 10.85 -8.71
C ASP A 183 -6.55 10.27 -7.31
N LEU A 184 -7.74 10.53 -6.76
CA LEU A 184 -8.17 9.97 -5.48
C LEU A 184 -8.50 8.46 -5.60
N ALA A 185 -9.05 8.02 -6.73
CA ALA A 185 -9.28 6.61 -6.99
C ALA A 185 -7.95 5.84 -7.06
N ARG A 186 -6.96 6.36 -7.78
CA ARG A 186 -5.59 5.80 -7.82
C ARG A 186 -4.92 5.84 -6.44
N ALA A 187 -5.08 6.92 -5.70
CA ALA A 187 -4.55 7.05 -4.34
C ALA A 187 -5.14 5.98 -3.40
N LEU A 188 -6.44 5.70 -3.52
CA LEU A 188 -7.12 4.68 -2.71
C LEU A 188 -6.60 3.28 -3.02
N ILE A 189 -6.40 2.94 -4.30
CA ILE A 189 -5.75 1.69 -4.71
C ILE A 189 -4.31 1.65 -4.20
N ALA A 190 -3.53 2.71 -4.39
CA ALA A 190 -2.14 2.78 -3.96
C ALA A 190 -2.00 2.57 -2.45
N HIS A 191 -2.89 3.15 -1.65
CA HIS A 191 -2.84 3.01 -0.20
C HIS A 191 -2.93 1.55 0.25
N PHE A 192 -3.83 0.75 -0.30
CA PHE A 192 -3.98 -0.64 0.17
C PHE A 192 -2.85 -1.55 -0.31
N THR A 193 -2.07 -1.19 -1.33
CA THR A 193 -0.90 -1.97 -1.73
C THR A 193 0.14 -2.10 -0.60
N GLY A 194 0.18 -1.16 0.35
CA GLY A 194 1.05 -1.22 1.54
C GLY A 194 0.64 -2.24 2.59
N HIS A 195 -0.54 -2.83 2.45
CA HIS A 195 -1.09 -3.77 3.42
C HIS A 195 -0.88 -5.22 2.99
N LEU A 196 -0.95 -6.13 3.95
CA LEU A 196 -0.93 -7.59 3.76
C LEU A 196 0.37 -8.21 3.20
N SER A 197 1.32 -7.43 2.65
CA SER A 197 2.56 -7.98 2.07
C SER A 197 3.42 -8.70 3.11
N ILE A 198 3.58 -8.12 4.31
CA ILE A 198 4.31 -8.75 5.41
C ILE A 198 3.57 -10.00 5.90
N SER A 199 2.25 -9.95 6.01
CA SER A 199 1.42 -11.11 6.35
C SER A 199 1.58 -12.23 5.33
N THR A 200 1.55 -11.90 4.03
CA THR A 200 1.76 -12.87 2.95
C THR A 200 3.10 -13.58 3.06
N THR A 201 4.16 -12.81 3.40
CA THR A 201 5.51 -13.35 3.60
C THR A 201 5.61 -14.25 4.83
N MET A 202 4.93 -13.92 5.92
CA MET A 202 4.98 -14.68 7.17
C MET A 202 4.17 -15.97 7.09
N ARG A 203 3.15 -16.02 6.27
CA ARG A 203 2.15 -17.09 6.22
C ARG A 203 2.69 -18.53 6.09
N PRO A 204 3.80 -18.84 5.36
CA PRO A 204 4.37 -20.18 5.32
C PRO A 204 5.13 -20.61 6.58
N HIS A 205 5.36 -19.67 7.51
CA HIS A 205 6.30 -19.89 8.61
C HIS A 205 5.55 -20.04 9.94
N ARG A 206 5.39 -21.29 10.42
CA ARG A 206 4.76 -21.57 11.72
C ARG A 206 5.48 -20.84 12.86
N GLY A 207 4.70 -20.29 13.78
CA GLY A 207 5.21 -19.50 14.89
C GLY A 207 5.52 -18.05 14.54
N VAL A 208 5.30 -17.64 13.27
CA VAL A 208 5.54 -16.26 12.80
C VAL A 208 4.24 -15.69 12.23
N GLY A 209 3.66 -14.76 12.93
CA GLY A 209 2.47 -14.03 12.48
C GLY A 209 2.67 -12.52 12.63
N THR A 210 1.83 -11.74 11.99
CA THR A 210 1.88 -10.27 12.10
C THR A 210 1.63 -9.77 13.52
N ALA A 211 1.04 -10.57 14.41
CA ALA A 211 0.95 -10.28 15.84
C ALA A 211 2.32 -10.06 16.52
N LEU A 212 3.41 -10.60 15.93
CA LEU A 212 4.79 -10.37 16.39
C LEU A 212 5.40 -9.08 15.84
N ALA A 213 4.81 -8.48 14.80
CA ALA A 213 5.28 -7.23 14.24
C ALA A 213 5.32 -6.13 15.31
N HIS A 214 6.43 -5.41 15.38
CA HIS A 214 6.70 -4.37 16.38
C HIS A 214 6.73 -4.83 17.85
N LYS A 215 6.72 -6.14 18.11
CA LYS A 215 6.88 -6.72 19.45
C LYS A 215 8.16 -7.58 19.53
N GLY A 216 8.22 -8.66 18.78
CA GLY A 216 9.38 -9.56 18.66
C GLY A 216 10.13 -9.38 17.34
N LEU A 217 9.46 -8.82 16.33
CA LEU A 217 10.02 -8.57 15.01
C LEU A 217 9.90 -7.08 14.64
N SER A 218 10.99 -6.53 14.14
CA SER A 218 10.99 -5.23 13.46
C SER A 218 10.58 -5.44 12.02
N THR A 219 9.44 -4.85 11.63
CA THR A 219 8.91 -4.94 10.28
C THR A 219 8.66 -3.55 9.71
N ALA A 220 8.98 -3.36 8.44
CA ALA A 220 8.70 -2.12 7.72
C ALA A 220 8.61 -2.39 6.22
N VAL A 221 7.79 -1.63 5.52
CA VAL A 221 7.84 -1.54 4.05
C VAL A 221 8.99 -0.61 3.70
N MET A 222 9.93 -1.06 2.87
CA MET A 222 11.12 -0.33 2.46
C MET A 222 10.96 0.32 1.09
N SER A 223 10.22 -0.33 0.19
CA SER A 223 9.89 0.20 -1.12
C SER A 223 8.50 -0.24 -1.59
N ILE A 224 7.89 0.56 -2.46
CA ILE A 224 6.69 0.22 -3.20
C ILE A 224 6.90 0.63 -4.65
N SER A 225 6.68 -0.29 -5.59
CA SER A 225 6.54 0.00 -7.01
C SER A 225 5.13 -0.32 -7.45
N LEU A 226 4.44 0.62 -8.09
CA LEU A 226 3.04 0.48 -8.51
C LEU A 226 2.88 1.01 -9.93
N THR A 227 2.18 0.24 -10.76
CA THR A 227 1.79 0.64 -12.13
C THR A 227 0.28 0.49 -12.27
N PHE A 228 -0.39 1.53 -12.71
CA PHE A 228 -1.80 1.51 -13.07
C PHE A 228 -1.95 1.16 -14.56
N HIS A 229 -2.93 0.32 -14.89
CA HIS A 229 -3.12 -0.22 -16.25
C HIS A 229 -4.31 0.43 -16.95
N ASP A 230 -5.52 0.02 -16.63
CA ASP A 230 -6.73 0.60 -17.20
C ASP A 230 -7.18 1.86 -16.43
N PRO A 231 -8.13 2.63 -17.00
CA PRO A 231 -8.78 3.68 -16.23
C PRO A 231 -9.24 3.11 -14.88
N VAL A 232 -8.88 3.81 -13.80
CA VAL A 232 -9.15 3.31 -12.45
C VAL A 232 -10.60 3.64 -12.08
N THR A 233 -11.51 2.89 -12.68
CA THR A 233 -12.93 2.93 -12.36
C THR A 233 -13.38 1.54 -11.93
N TRP A 234 -14.13 1.45 -10.85
CA TRP A 234 -14.74 0.20 -10.41
C TRP A 234 -16.08 0.51 -9.73
N ASP A 235 -16.91 -0.51 -9.68
CA ASP A 235 -18.11 -0.55 -8.85
C ASP A 235 -18.10 -1.92 -8.14
N GLY A 236 -18.22 -1.92 -6.81
CA GLY A 236 -18.19 -3.15 -6.05
C GLY A 236 -16.82 -3.52 -5.48
N TRP A 237 -16.41 -4.78 -5.67
CA TRP A 237 -15.24 -5.36 -5.04
C TRP A 237 -13.98 -5.26 -5.89
N LEU A 238 -12.84 -5.12 -5.20
CA LEU A 238 -11.50 -5.23 -5.75
C LEU A 238 -10.80 -6.45 -5.16
N LEU A 239 -10.18 -7.28 -5.98
CA LEU A 239 -9.29 -8.35 -5.53
C LEU A 239 -7.85 -7.83 -5.46
N TYR A 240 -7.25 -7.87 -4.29
CA TYR A 240 -5.82 -7.73 -4.10
C TYR A 240 -5.19 -9.11 -3.99
N HIS A 241 -4.46 -9.50 -5.00
CA HIS A 241 -3.67 -10.72 -5.06
C HIS A 241 -2.24 -10.43 -4.66
N HIS A 242 -1.71 -11.10 -3.64
CA HIS A 242 -0.33 -10.97 -3.17
C HIS A 242 0.38 -12.32 -3.26
N GLU A 243 1.62 -12.30 -3.72
CA GLU A 243 2.51 -13.45 -3.76
C GLU A 243 3.88 -13.06 -3.20
N SER A 244 4.30 -13.68 -2.10
CA SER A 244 5.65 -13.53 -1.58
C SER A 244 6.59 -14.43 -2.35
N THR A 245 7.41 -13.82 -3.19
CA THR A 245 8.34 -14.55 -4.05
C THR A 245 9.57 -15.02 -3.28
N GLN A 246 10.00 -14.26 -2.26
CA GLN A 246 11.22 -14.54 -1.52
C GLN A 246 11.21 -13.85 -0.15
N VAL A 247 11.75 -14.52 0.86
CA VAL A 247 12.16 -13.95 2.13
C VAL A 247 13.53 -14.51 2.53
N GLY A 248 14.45 -13.66 2.97
CA GLY A 248 15.78 -14.06 3.41
C GLY A 248 16.67 -12.84 3.63
N GLY A 249 17.73 -12.99 4.43
CA GLY A 249 18.64 -11.88 4.76
C GLY A 249 17.97 -10.71 5.49
N GLY A 250 16.81 -10.94 6.14
CA GLY A 250 16.03 -9.90 6.82
C GLY A 250 15.20 -9.04 5.88
N MET A 251 15.03 -9.46 4.62
CA MET A 251 14.23 -8.78 3.60
C MET A 251 13.25 -9.75 2.95
N SER A 252 12.11 -9.22 2.49
CA SER A 252 11.12 -9.93 1.70
C SER A 252 10.85 -9.20 0.40
N TYR A 253 10.43 -9.95 -0.62
CA TYR A 253 9.92 -9.40 -1.86
C TYR A 253 8.54 -10.00 -2.15
N VAL A 254 7.56 -9.11 -2.32
CA VAL A 254 6.17 -9.46 -2.62
C VAL A 254 5.78 -8.75 -3.91
N ARG A 255 5.12 -9.47 -4.81
CA ARG A 255 4.45 -8.92 -5.97
C ARG A 255 2.94 -9.06 -5.81
N GLY A 256 2.19 -8.20 -6.47
CA GLY A 256 0.74 -8.28 -6.41
C GLY A 256 0.05 -7.60 -7.58
N GLN A 257 -1.23 -7.87 -7.68
CA GLN A 257 -2.12 -7.36 -8.71
C GLN A 257 -3.46 -6.97 -8.11
N VAL A 258 -4.10 -5.97 -8.70
CA VAL A 258 -5.42 -5.48 -8.29
C VAL A 258 -6.37 -5.64 -9.46
N PHE A 259 -7.44 -6.39 -9.23
CA PHE A 259 -8.48 -6.65 -10.22
C PHE A 259 -9.83 -6.13 -9.75
N THR A 260 -10.70 -5.79 -10.69
CA THR A 260 -12.13 -5.69 -10.39
C THR A 260 -12.74 -7.09 -10.21
N GLU A 261 -13.95 -7.16 -9.70
CA GLU A 261 -14.69 -8.44 -9.57
C GLU A 261 -14.93 -9.10 -10.95
N GLU A 262 -15.06 -8.30 -12.01
CA GLU A 262 -15.23 -8.76 -13.40
C GLU A 262 -13.91 -9.21 -14.05
N GLY A 263 -12.78 -9.08 -13.35
CA GLY A 263 -11.48 -9.54 -13.81
C GLY A 263 -10.67 -8.51 -14.60
N ILE A 264 -11.02 -7.23 -14.57
CA ILE A 264 -10.21 -6.18 -15.18
C ILE A 264 -9.00 -5.91 -14.29
N LEU A 265 -7.79 -6.03 -14.84
CA LEU A 265 -6.54 -5.72 -14.14
C LEU A 265 -6.35 -4.20 -14.08
N LEU A 266 -6.51 -3.61 -12.90
CA LEU A 266 -6.37 -2.17 -12.68
C LEU A 266 -4.95 -1.74 -12.35
N ALA A 267 -4.20 -2.58 -11.61
CA ALA A 267 -2.85 -2.25 -11.21
C ALA A 267 -1.99 -3.49 -10.93
N SER A 268 -0.68 -3.32 -11.06
CA SER A 268 0.33 -4.27 -10.60
C SER A 268 1.31 -3.57 -9.67
N PHE A 269 1.76 -4.26 -8.62
CA PHE A 269 2.69 -3.69 -7.66
C PHE A 269 3.73 -4.70 -7.19
N SER A 270 4.81 -4.18 -6.62
CA SER A 270 5.75 -4.96 -5.82
C SER A 270 6.19 -4.18 -4.60
N GLN A 271 6.62 -4.92 -3.58
CA GLN A 271 7.12 -4.36 -2.33
C GLN A 271 8.35 -5.10 -1.85
N GLU A 272 9.29 -4.34 -1.30
CA GLU A 272 10.34 -4.87 -0.46
C GLU A 272 10.01 -4.55 1.00
N GLY A 273 9.99 -5.59 1.83
CA GLY A 273 9.73 -5.50 3.26
C GLY A 273 10.95 -5.86 4.08
N MET A 274 11.14 -5.20 5.21
CA MET A 274 12.11 -5.61 6.23
C MET A 274 11.43 -6.49 7.27
N ILE A 275 12.03 -7.62 7.62
CA ILE A 275 11.60 -8.51 8.70
C ILE A 275 12.86 -8.94 9.45
N ARG A 276 13.10 -8.35 10.63
CA ARG A 276 14.31 -8.58 11.44
C ARG A 276 13.93 -8.76 12.91
N ALA A 277 14.77 -9.48 13.66
CA ALA A 277 14.64 -9.53 15.12
C ALA A 277 14.92 -8.14 15.71
N PHE A 278 14.28 -7.80 16.84
CA PHE A 278 14.63 -6.61 17.60
C PHE A 278 15.96 -6.80 18.32
N GLY A 279 16.99 -6.00 17.96
CA GLY A 279 18.28 -5.97 18.64
C GLY A 279 18.90 -7.36 18.86
N ASP A 280 19.40 -7.61 20.07
CA ASP A 280 19.97 -8.88 20.48
C ASP A 280 18.90 -9.92 20.94
N ALA A 281 17.62 -9.65 20.73
CA ALA A 281 16.60 -10.62 21.05
C ALA A 281 16.80 -11.88 20.19
N PRO A 282 16.83 -13.08 20.79
CA PRO A 282 16.92 -14.32 20.02
C PRO A 282 15.72 -14.38 19.07
N ALA A 283 15.96 -14.89 17.85
CA ALA A 283 14.85 -15.17 16.94
C ALA A 283 13.78 -15.98 17.67
N PRO A 284 12.49 -15.72 17.44
CA PRO A 284 11.42 -16.47 18.09
C PRO A 284 11.69 -17.98 17.98
N ALA A 285 11.59 -18.69 19.10
CA ALA A 285 11.86 -20.13 19.15
C ALA A 285 10.91 -20.87 18.19
N GLY A 286 11.46 -21.66 17.29
CA GLY A 286 10.68 -22.43 16.30
C GLY A 286 10.88 -22.00 14.85
N ILE A 287 11.54 -20.87 14.59
CA ILE A 287 11.89 -20.49 13.22
C ILE A 287 13.10 -21.31 12.78
N GLN A 288 12.86 -22.44 12.13
CA GLN A 288 13.90 -23.09 11.34
C GLN A 288 13.92 -22.43 9.95
N PRO A 289 15.09 -22.02 9.44
CA PRO A 289 15.18 -21.64 8.04
C PRO A 289 14.74 -22.84 7.20
N THR A 290 13.56 -22.75 6.62
CA THR A 290 13.09 -23.79 5.70
C THR A 290 14.01 -23.73 4.50
N ALA A 291 14.75 -24.80 4.25
CA ALA A 291 15.55 -24.91 3.03
C ALA A 291 14.62 -24.75 1.84
N ILE A 292 14.94 -23.81 0.98
CA ILE A 292 14.25 -23.60 -0.28
C ILE A 292 14.54 -24.82 -1.15
N LEU A 293 13.48 -25.49 -1.59
CA LEU A 293 13.55 -26.47 -2.66
C LEU A 293 13.47 -25.77 -4.01
#